data_80038adf2d6360bc307b95d635a4a0fb
#
_entry.id   80038adf2d6360bc307b95d635a4a0fb
#
_cell.length_a   1.000
_cell.length_b   1.000
_cell.length_c   1.000
_cell.angle_alpha   90.00
_cell.angle_beta   90.00
_cell.angle_gamma   90.00
#
_symmetry.space_group_name_H-M   'P 1'
#
loop_
_entity.id
_entity.type
_entity.pdbx_description
1 polymer ?
#
loop_
_entity_poly.entity_id
_entity_poly.type
_entity_poly.pdbx_seq_one_letter_code
_entity_poly.pdbx_strand_id
1 'polypeptide(L)'
;MKSILTALGLLIASSACAAPQLIAHRGGTGDAPENTLPAIKLALENKAEAIWITVQLSHDGVPVLYRPSDLSVLTDHTGKVSSFSAAELARMDAGWKWGGETHPWRGKNATIPTLQSVLEQWPQTFFYIDIKSPDADPAMMASRLSEVLQTTHSLSRVRVYSTEDRYIAALPESIPHFVSRGETRTKLANISLSHQCQPTTQPGDDYWYGLELKRKVEIVEKFTLGEGVSPATLTWDKEAMDCFRSQGKAHIVFFGINSADDFRTASELGADGVMVDSPAKAKTW
;
A
#
# COMPACT_ATOMS: atom_id res chain seq x y z
N MET A 1 39.79 57.08 10.52
CA MET A 1 38.56 56.52 9.94
C MET A 1 38.77 55.05 9.73
N LYS A 2 38.20 54.19 10.57
CA LYS A 2 38.29 52.71 10.46
C LYS A 2 36.99 52.19 9.85
N SER A 3 37.01 51.66 8.63
CA SER A 3 35.86 51.05 7.96
C SER A 3 35.67 49.65 8.51
N ILE A 4 34.51 49.39 9.10
CA ILE A 4 34.07 48.06 9.51
C ILE A 4 33.32 47.45 8.33
N LEU A 5 33.88 46.43 7.71
CA LEU A 5 33.19 45.58 6.74
C LEU A 5 32.35 44.53 7.52
N THR A 6 31.03 44.71 7.45
CA THR A 6 30.09 43.70 7.99
C THR A 6 29.86 42.64 6.91
N ALA A 7 30.42 41.45 7.09
CA ALA A 7 30.14 40.31 6.23
C ALA A 7 28.76 39.74 6.58
N LEU A 8 27.79 39.89 5.70
CA LEU A 8 26.46 39.30 5.78
C LEU A 8 26.55 37.83 5.32
N GLY A 9 26.61 36.90 6.25
CA GLY A 9 26.58 35.47 5.96
C GLY A 9 25.18 35.02 5.50
N LEU A 10 25.04 34.61 4.25
CA LEU A 10 23.82 34.03 3.73
C LEU A 10 23.69 32.61 4.31
N LEU A 11 22.82 32.42 5.29
CA LEU A 11 22.38 31.09 5.76
C LEU A 11 21.47 30.48 4.67
N ILE A 12 22.04 29.59 3.86
CA ILE A 12 21.26 28.70 2.98
C ILE A 12 20.62 27.66 3.88
N ALA A 13 19.35 27.87 4.23
CA ALA A 13 18.52 26.84 4.84
C ALA A 13 18.27 25.75 3.77
N SER A 14 19.05 24.69 3.78
CA SER A 14 18.72 23.46 3.07
C SER A 14 17.44 22.90 3.71
N SER A 15 16.32 22.97 2.99
CA SER A 15 15.11 22.25 3.35
C SER A 15 15.46 20.77 3.28
N ALA A 16 15.76 20.16 4.43
CA ALA A 16 15.86 18.70 4.52
C ALA A 16 14.46 18.17 4.20
N CYS A 17 14.31 17.53 3.04
CA CYS A 17 13.10 16.77 2.73
C CYS A 17 12.99 15.69 3.81
N ALA A 18 11.86 15.59 4.51
CA ALA A 18 11.65 14.55 5.49
C ALA A 18 11.78 13.20 4.79
N ALA A 19 12.42 12.22 5.43
CA ALA A 19 12.48 10.86 4.89
C ALA A 19 11.06 10.31 4.71
N PRO A 20 10.81 9.53 3.64
CA PRO A 20 9.49 8.94 3.41
C PRO A 20 9.14 7.95 4.52
N GLN A 21 7.85 7.88 4.90
CA GLN A 21 7.35 6.92 5.87
C GLN A 21 7.65 5.48 5.43
N LEU A 22 8.24 4.67 6.30
CA LEU A 22 8.54 3.26 6.03
C LEU A 22 7.29 2.40 6.27
N ILE A 23 6.71 1.83 5.19
CA ILE A 23 5.47 1.05 5.21
C ILE A 23 5.80 -0.43 4.97
N ALA A 24 5.46 -1.31 5.91
CA ALA A 24 5.68 -2.74 5.78
C ALA A 24 4.62 -3.41 4.90
N HIS A 25 5.00 -3.88 3.71
CA HIS A 25 4.10 -4.57 2.77
C HIS A 25 3.59 -5.88 3.37
N ARG A 26 2.27 -5.97 3.61
CA ARG A 26 1.58 -7.10 4.25
C ARG A 26 2.22 -7.54 5.57
N GLY A 27 2.72 -6.57 6.34
CA GLY A 27 3.46 -6.84 7.57
C GLY A 27 4.93 -7.19 7.39
N GLY A 28 5.51 -7.06 6.18
CA GLY A 28 6.91 -7.39 5.90
C GLY A 28 7.09 -8.80 5.33
N THR A 29 6.61 -9.02 4.09
CA THR A 29 6.60 -10.34 3.41
C THR A 29 7.98 -10.97 3.25
N GLY A 30 9.05 -10.16 3.24
CA GLY A 30 10.43 -10.60 3.15
C GLY A 30 11.04 -11.08 4.45
N ASP A 31 10.40 -10.76 5.59
CA ASP A 31 10.93 -11.07 6.92
C ASP A 31 10.11 -12.17 7.62
N ALA A 32 8.80 -12.28 7.35
CA ALA A 32 7.88 -13.24 7.96
C ALA A 32 6.65 -13.51 7.07
N PRO A 33 5.83 -14.54 7.38
CA PRO A 33 4.60 -14.84 6.63
C PRO A 33 3.64 -13.66 6.57
N GLU A 34 3.27 -13.27 5.35
CA GLU A 34 2.46 -12.09 5.07
C GLU A 34 1.11 -12.07 5.80
N ASN A 35 0.64 -10.87 6.19
CA ASN A 35 -0.68 -10.65 6.80
C ASN A 35 -0.92 -11.45 8.10
N THR A 36 0.12 -11.76 8.85
CA THR A 36 0.04 -12.46 10.14
C THR A 36 0.45 -11.58 11.31
N LEU A 37 -0.02 -11.89 12.51
CA LEU A 37 0.35 -11.16 13.71
C LEU A 37 1.88 -11.16 13.96
N PRO A 38 2.61 -12.30 13.81
CA PRO A 38 4.07 -12.30 13.92
C PRO A 38 4.77 -11.38 12.92
N ALA A 39 4.28 -11.30 11.66
CA ALA A 39 4.87 -10.41 10.65
C ALA A 39 4.71 -8.95 11.04
N ILE A 40 3.51 -8.54 11.43
CA ILE A 40 3.22 -7.15 11.86
C ILE A 40 4.11 -6.78 13.06
N LYS A 41 4.19 -7.65 14.06
CA LYS A 41 5.05 -7.44 15.23
C LYS A 41 6.52 -7.24 14.82
N LEU A 42 7.06 -8.14 13.99
CA LEU A 42 8.44 -8.07 13.52
C LEU A 42 8.71 -6.80 12.70
N ALA A 43 7.77 -6.37 11.85
CA ALA A 43 7.90 -5.15 11.09
C ALA A 43 8.01 -3.91 11.99
N LEU A 44 7.18 -3.81 13.04
CA LEU A 44 7.22 -2.71 14.01
C LEU A 44 8.53 -2.73 14.83
N GLU A 45 9.01 -3.90 15.23
CA GLU A 45 10.33 -4.06 15.88
C GLU A 45 11.48 -3.59 14.96
N ASN A 46 11.34 -3.77 13.64
CA ASN A 46 12.25 -3.27 12.61
C ASN A 46 11.97 -1.84 12.15
N LYS A 47 11.22 -1.07 12.93
CA LYS A 47 10.98 0.37 12.72
C LYS A 47 10.11 0.70 11.52
N ALA A 48 9.25 -0.20 11.05
CA ALA A 48 8.16 0.21 10.18
C ALA A 48 7.26 1.21 10.92
N GLU A 49 6.92 2.29 10.25
CA GLU A 49 6.10 3.39 10.82
C GLU A 49 4.62 3.20 10.52
N ALA A 50 4.32 2.40 9.48
CA ALA A 50 2.97 1.98 9.14
C ALA A 50 2.97 0.56 8.55
N ILE A 51 1.81 -0.08 8.59
CA ILE A 51 1.64 -1.45 8.09
C ILE A 51 0.62 -1.45 6.96
N TRP A 52 1.01 -2.01 5.82
CA TRP A 52 0.09 -2.34 4.73
C TRP A 52 -0.43 -3.76 4.94
N ILE A 53 -1.73 -3.94 4.97
CA ILE A 53 -2.40 -5.23 5.14
C ILE A 53 -3.40 -5.45 4.01
N THR A 54 -3.69 -6.72 3.69
CA THR A 54 -4.67 -7.07 2.66
C THR A 54 -5.84 -7.82 3.26
N VAL A 55 -7.06 -7.42 2.91
CA VAL A 55 -8.28 -7.99 3.49
C VAL A 55 -9.19 -8.66 2.46
N GLN A 56 -9.85 -9.74 2.90
CA GLN A 56 -10.95 -10.42 2.22
C GLN A 56 -12.08 -10.66 3.21
N LEU A 57 -13.30 -10.97 2.72
CA LEU A 57 -14.41 -11.40 3.59
C LEU A 57 -14.44 -12.94 3.71
N SER A 58 -14.56 -13.41 4.94
CA SER A 58 -14.90 -14.80 5.26
C SER A 58 -16.34 -15.15 4.88
N HIS A 59 -16.73 -16.42 4.97
CA HIS A 59 -18.11 -16.90 4.72
C HIS A 59 -19.14 -16.17 5.59
N ASP A 60 -18.81 -15.92 6.84
CA ASP A 60 -19.66 -15.22 7.82
C ASP A 60 -19.51 -13.68 7.76
N GLY A 61 -18.87 -13.16 6.70
CA GLY A 61 -18.78 -11.72 6.42
C GLY A 61 -17.81 -10.96 7.33
N VAL A 62 -16.86 -11.65 7.96
CA VAL A 62 -15.82 -11.02 8.80
C VAL A 62 -14.61 -10.64 7.94
N PRO A 63 -14.11 -9.38 7.99
CA PRO A 63 -12.86 -9.02 7.34
C PRO A 63 -11.67 -9.74 7.99
N VAL A 64 -10.93 -10.52 7.19
CA VAL A 64 -9.75 -11.29 7.60
C VAL A 64 -8.53 -10.90 6.78
N LEU A 65 -7.32 -11.06 7.32
CA LEU A 65 -6.08 -10.72 6.62
C LEU A 65 -5.62 -11.90 5.77
N TYR A 66 -5.83 -11.82 4.48
CA TYR A 66 -5.30 -12.78 3.50
C TYR A 66 -5.28 -12.16 2.10
N ARG A 67 -4.24 -12.43 1.30
CA ARG A 67 -4.10 -11.80 -0.02
C ARG A 67 -4.43 -12.70 -1.20
N PRO A 68 -3.93 -13.95 -1.29
CA PRO A 68 -4.19 -14.80 -2.45
C PRO A 68 -5.68 -15.13 -2.61
N SER A 69 -6.08 -15.46 -3.82
CA SER A 69 -7.48 -15.88 -4.11
C SER A 69 -7.80 -17.29 -3.64
N ASP A 70 -6.78 -18.11 -3.39
CA ASP A 70 -6.91 -19.48 -2.90
C ASP A 70 -5.99 -19.72 -1.70
N LEU A 71 -6.49 -20.45 -0.71
CA LEU A 71 -5.77 -20.77 0.53
C LEU A 71 -4.53 -21.63 0.30
N SER A 72 -4.51 -22.42 -0.78
CA SER A 72 -3.38 -23.31 -1.12
C SER A 72 -2.08 -22.57 -1.43
N VAL A 73 -2.14 -21.24 -1.64
CA VAL A 73 -0.93 -20.45 -1.94
C VAL A 73 -0.03 -20.30 -0.71
N LEU A 74 -0.61 -20.11 0.49
CA LEU A 74 0.16 -19.87 1.72
C LEU A 74 -0.03 -20.94 2.79
N THR A 75 -1.15 -21.69 2.74
CA THR A 75 -1.53 -22.71 3.74
C THR A 75 -1.45 -24.13 3.18
N ASP A 76 -1.76 -25.12 3.99
CA ASP A 76 -1.99 -26.50 3.60
C ASP A 76 -3.46 -26.81 3.22
N HIS A 77 -4.32 -25.77 3.23
CA HIS A 77 -5.71 -25.84 2.84
C HIS A 77 -5.91 -25.37 1.40
N THR A 78 -7.07 -25.68 0.81
CA THR A 78 -7.46 -25.25 -0.54
C THR A 78 -8.83 -24.58 -0.50
N GLY A 79 -9.10 -23.74 -1.51
CA GLY A 79 -10.37 -23.06 -1.66
C GLY A 79 -10.27 -21.56 -1.34
N LYS A 80 -11.40 -20.88 -1.49
CA LYS A 80 -11.49 -19.43 -1.27
C LYS A 80 -11.66 -19.09 0.20
N VAL A 81 -11.18 -17.92 0.61
CA VAL A 81 -11.44 -17.35 1.95
C VAL A 81 -12.93 -17.29 2.26
N SER A 82 -13.76 -16.89 1.28
CA SER A 82 -15.23 -16.81 1.39
C SER A 82 -15.95 -18.15 1.60
N SER A 83 -15.24 -19.26 1.51
CA SER A 83 -15.81 -20.60 1.75
C SER A 83 -15.71 -21.05 3.21
N PHE A 84 -15.00 -20.31 4.05
CA PHE A 84 -14.73 -20.66 5.45
C PHE A 84 -15.12 -19.52 6.38
N SER A 85 -15.59 -19.85 7.58
CA SER A 85 -15.83 -18.89 8.64
C SER A 85 -14.50 -18.29 9.16
N ALA A 86 -14.57 -17.10 9.75
CA ALA A 86 -13.39 -16.48 10.38
C ALA A 86 -12.76 -17.37 11.45
N ALA A 87 -13.56 -18.13 12.20
CA ALA A 87 -13.10 -19.06 13.21
C ALA A 87 -12.33 -20.26 12.63
N GLU A 88 -12.71 -20.74 11.44
CA GLU A 88 -11.96 -21.79 10.72
C GLU A 88 -10.65 -21.23 10.17
N LEU A 89 -10.68 -20.05 9.54
CA LEU A 89 -9.51 -19.38 9.00
C LEU A 89 -8.46 -19.07 10.08
N ALA A 90 -8.88 -18.68 11.28
CA ALA A 90 -7.99 -18.40 12.42
C ALA A 90 -7.18 -19.62 12.90
N ARG A 91 -7.56 -20.84 12.50
CA ARG A 91 -6.82 -22.08 12.80
C ARG A 91 -5.88 -22.54 11.69
N MET A 92 -5.96 -21.93 10.50
CA MET A 92 -5.12 -22.30 9.35
C MET A 92 -3.74 -21.63 9.48
N ASP A 93 -2.70 -22.41 9.16
CA ASP A 93 -1.31 -21.95 9.20
C ASP A 93 -0.93 -21.22 7.91
N ALA A 94 -0.93 -19.90 7.93
CA ALA A 94 -0.49 -19.05 6.82
C ALA A 94 1.04 -18.99 6.67
N GLY A 95 1.80 -19.56 7.60
CA GLY A 95 3.25 -19.75 7.51
C GLY A 95 3.66 -21.06 6.83
N TRP A 96 2.69 -21.91 6.44
CA TRP A 96 2.96 -23.26 5.96
C TRP A 96 3.93 -23.36 4.79
N LYS A 97 3.87 -22.42 3.85
CA LYS A 97 4.72 -22.41 2.64
C LYS A 97 5.82 -21.34 2.65
N TRP A 98 5.90 -20.52 3.68
CA TRP A 98 6.88 -19.46 3.75
C TRP A 98 8.31 -20.01 3.99
N GLY A 99 9.32 -19.35 3.39
CA GLY A 99 10.74 -19.66 3.58
C GLY A 99 11.26 -20.81 2.72
N GLY A 100 10.61 -21.13 1.61
CA GLY A 100 11.04 -22.15 0.66
C GLY A 100 11.07 -23.55 1.28
N GLU A 101 12.11 -24.33 1.02
CA GLU A 101 12.24 -25.72 1.46
C GLU A 101 12.35 -25.90 2.97
N THR A 102 12.84 -24.88 3.69
CA THR A 102 13.07 -24.98 5.15
C THR A 102 11.81 -24.81 5.99
N HIS A 103 10.79 -24.16 5.42
CA HIS A 103 9.50 -23.88 6.08
C HIS A 103 9.61 -23.48 7.57
N PRO A 104 10.37 -22.43 7.92
CA PRO A 104 10.72 -22.11 9.30
C PRO A 104 9.53 -21.64 10.14
N TRP A 105 8.40 -21.30 9.51
CA TRP A 105 7.20 -20.80 10.17
C TRP A 105 6.08 -21.82 10.35
N ARG A 106 6.22 -23.05 9.84
CA ARG A 106 5.23 -24.11 10.07
C ARG A 106 5.02 -24.37 11.56
N GLY A 107 3.77 -24.32 12.01
CA GLY A 107 3.42 -24.54 13.42
C GLY A 107 3.90 -23.43 14.37
N LYS A 108 4.29 -22.26 13.86
CA LYS A 108 4.73 -21.11 14.66
C LYS A 108 3.62 -20.09 14.94
N ASN A 109 2.38 -20.51 14.87
CA ASN A 109 1.21 -19.67 15.16
C ASN A 109 1.05 -18.46 14.22
N ALA A 110 1.53 -18.58 12.97
CA ALA A 110 1.32 -17.60 11.90
C ALA A 110 -0.02 -17.90 11.22
N THR A 111 -1.13 -17.61 11.88
CA THR A 111 -2.49 -17.89 11.39
C THR A 111 -3.11 -16.70 10.67
N ILE A 112 -4.32 -16.88 10.10
CA ILE A 112 -5.09 -15.84 9.42
C ILE A 112 -5.90 -15.05 10.46
N PRO A 113 -5.52 -13.81 10.82
CA PRO A 113 -6.22 -13.03 11.84
C PRO A 113 -7.40 -12.27 11.24
N THR A 114 -8.35 -11.84 12.09
CA THR A 114 -9.37 -10.87 11.71
C THR A 114 -8.79 -9.46 11.69
N LEU A 115 -9.36 -8.57 10.85
CA LEU A 115 -8.99 -7.16 10.84
C LEU A 115 -9.20 -6.52 12.22
N GLN A 116 -10.32 -6.85 12.88
CA GLN A 116 -10.63 -6.34 14.21
C GLN A 116 -9.52 -6.66 15.21
N SER A 117 -9.10 -7.92 15.30
CA SER A 117 -8.05 -8.35 16.25
C SER A 117 -6.71 -7.64 15.99
N VAL A 118 -6.39 -7.37 14.73
CA VAL A 118 -5.17 -6.63 14.37
C VAL A 118 -5.25 -5.17 14.83
N LEU A 119 -6.36 -4.48 14.55
CA LEU A 119 -6.54 -3.08 14.92
C LEU A 119 -6.60 -2.89 16.45
N GLU A 120 -7.17 -3.83 17.18
CA GLU A 120 -7.21 -3.82 18.65
C GLU A 120 -5.82 -4.08 19.26
N GLN A 121 -5.03 -4.96 18.67
CA GLN A 121 -3.70 -5.31 19.18
C GLN A 121 -2.69 -4.17 19.03
N TRP A 122 -2.83 -3.34 17.99
CA TRP A 122 -1.94 -2.20 17.73
C TRP A 122 -2.72 -0.89 17.60
N PRO A 123 -3.27 -0.34 18.70
CA PRO A 123 -4.17 0.81 18.67
C PRO A 123 -3.50 2.14 18.28
N GLN A 124 -2.16 2.19 18.27
CA GLN A 124 -1.40 3.38 17.90
C GLN A 124 -0.75 3.28 16.50
N THR A 125 -0.85 2.11 15.83
CA THR A 125 -0.24 1.90 14.52
C THR A 125 -1.15 2.39 13.41
N PHE A 126 -0.57 3.03 12.39
CA PHE A 126 -1.29 3.39 11.17
C PHE A 126 -1.33 2.19 10.21
N PHE A 127 -2.51 1.91 9.66
CA PHE A 127 -2.71 0.81 8.73
C PHE A 127 -3.22 1.29 7.37
N TYR A 128 -2.57 0.84 6.30
CA TYR A 128 -3.10 0.88 4.95
C TYR A 128 -3.83 -0.44 4.68
N ILE A 129 -5.13 -0.38 4.37
CA ILE A 129 -5.99 -1.56 4.20
C ILE A 129 -6.29 -1.74 2.71
N ASP A 130 -5.70 -2.76 2.10
CA ASP A 130 -5.86 -3.09 0.69
C ASP A 130 -6.96 -4.16 0.52
N ILE A 131 -8.08 -3.78 -0.10
CA ILE A 131 -9.18 -4.71 -0.37
C ILE A 131 -8.83 -5.55 -1.60
N LYS A 132 -8.70 -6.86 -1.40
CA LYS A 132 -8.49 -7.85 -2.47
C LYS A 132 -9.38 -9.08 -2.28
N SER A 133 -10.68 -8.85 -2.24
CA SER A 133 -11.68 -9.89 -2.11
C SER A 133 -12.25 -10.21 -3.51
N PRO A 134 -11.92 -11.35 -4.12
CA PRO A 134 -12.25 -11.59 -5.52
C PRO A 134 -13.76 -11.71 -5.79
N ASP A 135 -14.53 -12.07 -4.77
CA ASP A 135 -15.95 -12.42 -4.88
C ASP A 135 -16.87 -11.73 -3.86
N ALA A 136 -16.38 -10.83 -3.03
CA ALA A 136 -17.22 -10.07 -2.11
C ALA A 136 -18.07 -9.03 -2.85
N ASP A 137 -19.30 -8.85 -2.39
CA ASP A 137 -20.12 -7.71 -2.76
C ASP A 137 -19.48 -6.42 -2.22
N PRO A 138 -19.32 -5.36 -3.05
CA PRO A 138 -18.69 -4.12 -2.61
C PRO A 138 -19.40 -3.39 -1.48
N ALA A 139 -20.75 -3.41 -1.48
CA ALA A 139 -21.52 -2.76 -0.42
C ALA A 139 -21.41 -3.52 0.90
N MET A 140 -21.38 -4.86 0.84
CA MET A 140 -21.14 -5.69 2.02
C MET A 140 -19.72 -5.43 2.57
N MET A 141 -18.69 -5.42 1.73
CA MET A 141 -17.32 -5.11 2.15
C MET A 141 -17.24 -3.74 2.83
N ALA A 142 -17.83 -2.70 2.23
CA ALA A 142 -17.85 -1.35 2.77
C ALA A 142 -18.57 -1.29 4.14
N SER A 143 -19.71 -1.99 4.27
CA SER A 143 -20.47 -2.09 5.54
C SER A 143 -19.64 -2.76 6.64
N ARG A 144 -19.01 -3.91 6.34
CA ARG A 144 -18.20 -4.66 7.31
C ARG A 144 -16.93 -3.92 7.72
N LEU A 145 -16.28 -3.24 6.78
CA LEU A 145 -15.15 -2.37 7.10
C LEU A 145 -15.59 -1.21 8.02
N SER A 146 -16.69 -0.54 7.69
CA SER A 146 -17.24 0.55 8.51
C SER A 146 -17.50 0.11 9.94
N GLU A 147 -18.13 -1.05 10.12
CA GLU A 147 -18.43 -1.64 11.44
C GLU A 147 -17.14 -1.88 12.25
N VAL A 148 -16.14 -2.53 11.65
CA VAL A 148 -14.85 -2.81 12.32
C VAL A 148 -14.12 -1.51 12.66
N LEU A 149 -14.04 -0.55 11.73
CA LEU A 149 -13.31 0.70 11.95
C LEU A 149 -13.96 1.58 13.04
N GLN A 150 -15.28 1.57 13.13
CA GLN A 150 -16.03 2.26 14.18
C GLN A 150 -15.83 1.58 15.54
N THR A 151 -16.01 0.25 15.61
CA THR A 151 -15.87 -0.53 16.84
C THR A 151 -14.46 -0.43 17.44
N THR A 152 -13.43 -0.40 16.59
CA THR A 152 -12.02 -0.30 17.01
C THR A 152 -11.51 1.14 17.11
N HIS A 153 -12.37 2.14 16.88
CA HIS A 153 -12.01 3.57 16.86
C HIS A 153 -10.79 3.87 15.95
N SER A 154 -10.75 3.27 14.75
CA SER A 154 -9.55 3.26 13.90
C SER A 154 -9.62 4.21 12.70
N LEU A 155 -10.71 4.93 12.47
CA LEU A 155 -10.90 5.80 11.29
C LEU A 155 -9.76 6.81 11.09
N SER A 156 -9.20 7.37 12.16
CA SER A 156 -8.13 8.38 12.10
C SER A 156 -6.75 7.81 11.78
N ARG A 157 -6.58 6.49 11.84
CA ARG A 157 -5.29 5.80 11.66
C ARG A 157 -5.34 4.71 10.60
N VAL A 158 -6.26 4.82 9.66
CA VAL A 158 -6.37 3.92 8.51
C VAL A 158 -6.52 4.70 7.22
N ARG A 159 -6.18 4.06 6.10
CA ARG A 159 -6.50 4.50 4.77
C ARG A 159 -6.73 3.29 3.87
N VAL A 160 -7.84 3.29 3.15
CA VAL A 160 -8.25 2.15 2.33
C VAL A 160 -7.72 2.29 0.91
N TYR A 161 -7.29 1.19 0.32
CA TYR A 161 -6.84 1.07 -1.05
C TYR A 161 -7.49 -0.14 -1.72
N SER A 162 -7.65 -0.11 -3.02
CA SER A 162 -7.96 -1.28 -3.82
C SER A 162 -7.41 -1.14 -5.25
N THR A 163 -7.14 -2.27 -5.89
CA THR A 163 -6.88 -2.33 -7.34
C THR A 163 -8.17 -2.38 -8.15
N GLU A 164 -9.32 -2.57 -7.49
CA GLU A 164 -10.65 -2.63 -8.09
C GLU A 164 -11.45 -1.41 -7.68
N ASP A 165 -11.75 -0.54 -8.63
CA ASP A 165 -12.44 0.75 -8.40
C ASP A 165 -13.81 0.57 -7.75
N ARG A 166 -14.49 -0.57 -7.99
CA ARG A 166 -15.79 -0.89 -7.39
C ARG A 166 -15.78 -0.88 -5.86
N TYR A 167 -14.68 -1.28 -5.23
CA TYR A 167 -14.57 -1.25 -3.76
C TYR A 167 -14.38 0.18 -3.25
N ILE A 168 -13.56 0.98 -3.92
CA ILE A 168 -13.36 2.39 -3.53
C ILE A 168 -14.67 3.18 -3.70
N ALA A 169 -15.38 2.97 -4.83
CA ALA A 169 -16.64 3.65 -5.11
C ALA A 169 -17.78 3.30 -4.12
N ALA A 170 -17.71 2.14 -3.46
CA ALA A 170 -18.69 1.71 -2.48
C ALA A 170 -18.42 2.23 -1.06
N LEU A 171 -17.22 2.80 -0.79
CA LEU A 171 -16.87 3.28 0.54
C LEU A 171 -17.67 4.54 0.91
N PRO A 172 -18.15 4.66 2.15
CA PRO A 172 -18.68 5.93 2.67
C PRO A 172 -17.59 7.02 2.65
N GLU A 173 -17.97 8.28 2.44
CA GLU A 173 -17.06 9.45 2.47
C GLU A 173 -16.27 9.57 3.78
N SER A 174 -16.80 9.05 4.88
CA SER A 174 -16.12 9.04 6.19
C SER A 174 -14.92 8.10 6.28
N ILE A 175 -14.75 7.17 5.32
CA ILE A 175 -13.60 6.26 5.30
C ILE A 175 -12.50 6.84 4.40
N PRO A 176 -11.35 7.26 4.97
CA PRO A 176 -10.25 7.78 4.18
C PRO A 176 -9.71 6.72 3.23
N HIS A 177 -9.52 7.07 1.96
CA HIS A 177 -9.03 6.15 0.94
C HIS A 177 -8.08 6.82 -0.06
N PHE A 178 -7.38 6.02 -0.83
CA PHE A 178 -6.57 6.46 -1.96
C PHE A 178 -7.46 6.82 -3.16
N VAL A 179 -6.96 7.71 -4.00
CA VAL A 179 -7.44 7.84 -5.38
C VAL A 179 -7.33 6.47 -6.04
N SER A 180 -8.30 6.12 -6.91
CA SER A 180 -8.31 4.80 -7.53
C SER A 180 -7.00 4.51 -8.26
N ARG A 181 -6.59 3.23 -8.22
CA ARG A 181 -5.38 2.81 -8.93
C ARG A 181 -5.47 3.08 -10.44
N GLY A 182 -6.66 2.91 -11.01
CA GLY A 182 -6.92 3.16 -12.42
C GLY A 182 -6.64 4.62 -12.79
N GLU A 183 -7.18 5.56 -12.02
CA GLU A 183 -6.98 6.99 -12.22
C GLU A 183 -5.50 7.38 -11.99
N THR A 184 -4.88 6.94 -10.89
CA THR A 184 -3.47 7.21 -10.59
C THR A 184 -2.55 6.75 -11.73
N ARG A 185 -2.77 5.53 -12.24
CA ARG A 185 -2.00 4.97 -13.35
C ARG A 185 -2.21 5.75 -14.65
N THR A 186 -3.47 6.10 -14.97
CA THR A 186 -3.80 6.85 -16.18
C THR A 186 -3.17 8.24 -16.15
N LYS A 187 -3.25 8.94 -15.02
CA LYS A 187 -2.60 10.24 -14.83
C LYS A 187 -1.09 10.15 -15.04
N LEU A 188 -0.42 9.18 -14.42
CA LEU A 188 1.01 8.97 -14.60
C LEU A 188 1.36 8.60 -16.06
N ALA A 189 0.55 7.80 -16.74
CA ALA A 189 0.76 7.44 -18.14
C ALA A 189 0.66 8.67 -19.05
N ASN A 190 -0.33 9.53 -18.87
CA ASN A 190 -0.49 10.75 -19.65
C ASN A 190 0.70 11.70 -19.48
N ILE A 191 1.26 11.81 -18.28
CA ILE A 191 2.45 12.61 -18.05
C ILE A 191 3.67 11.95 -18.71
N SER A 192 3.94 10.67 -18.38
CA SER A 192 5.14 9.96 -18.84
C SER A 192 5.21 9.79 -20.37
N LEU A 193 4.07 9.71 -21.06
CA LEU A 193 4.02 9.40 -22.49
C LEU A 193 3.67 10.64 -23.35
N SER A 194 3.02 11.66 -22.79
CA SER A 194 2.47 12.78 -23.56
C SER A 194 2.71 14.14 -22.92
N HIS A 195 3.40 14.22 -21.77
CA HIS A 195 3.62 15.45 -20.99
C HIS A 195 2.31 16.20 -20.66
N GLN A 196 1.22 15.45 -20.44
CA GLN A 196 -0.11 16.01 -20.17
C GLN A 196 -0.47 15.84 -18.69
N CYS A 197 -0.51 16.96 -17.98
CA CYS A 197 -0.98 17.00 -16.60
C CYS A 197 -2.50 17.20 -16.56
N GLN A 198 -3.24 16.13 -16.29
CA GLN A 198 -4.71 16.19 -16.15
C GLN A 198 -5.12 16.29 -14.68
N PRO A 199 -6.24 16.98 -14.37
CA PRO A 199 -6.78 17.05 -13.03
C PRO A 199 -7.21 15.67 -12.51
N THR A 200 -7.17 15.52 -11.19
CA THR A 200 -7.77 14.38 -10.49
C THR A 200 -9.29 14.56 -10.47
N THR A 201 -10.01 13.50 -10.78
CA THR A 201 -11.48 13.52 -10.88
C THR A 201 -12.17 13.32 -9.54
N GLN A 202 -11.49 12.71 -8.56
CA GLN A 202 -12.01 12.53 -7.21
C GLN A 202 -12.26 13.90 -6.56
N PRO A 203 -13.44 14.14 -5.93
CA PRO A 203 -13.70 15.35 -5.18
C PRO A 203 -12.79 15.51 -3.97
N GLY A 204 -12.42 16.75 -3.64
CA GLY A 204 -11.62 17.06 -2.45
C GLY A 204 -10.36 17.85 -2.76
N ASP A 205 -9.51 18.02 -1.75
CA ASP A 205 -8.25 18.76 -1.79
C ASP A 205 -7.10 18.04 -1.06
N ASP A 206 -7.35 16.82 -0.54
CA ASP A 206 -6.36 15.95 0.12
C ASP A 206 -6.33 14.59 -0.57
N TYR A 207 -5.42 14.42 -1.51
CA TYR A 207 -5.32 13.25 -2.37
C TYR A 207 -4.21 12.30 -1.94
N TRP A 208 -4.51 11.02 -1.96
CA TRP A 208 -3.53 9.96 -1.72
C TRP A 208 -3.36 9.10 -2.95
N TYR A 209 -2.15 9.03 -3.45
CA TYR A 209 -1.79 8.27 -4.65
C TYR A 209 -0.83 7.14 -4.27
N GLY A 210 -1.10 5.95 -4.78
CA GLY A 210 -0.26 4.78 -4.56
C GLY A 210 0.00 4.02 -5.85
N LEU A 211 1.27 3.92 -6.25
CA LEU A 211 1.68 3.15 -7.42
C LEU A 211 3.16 2.73 -7.30
N GLU A 212 3.57 1.74 -8.09
CA GLU A 212 4.97 1.35 -8.19
C GLU A 212 5.84 2.50 -8.68
N LEU A 213 7.05 2.63 -8.12
CA LEU A 213 8.05 3.65 -8.53
C LEU A 213 8.37 3.53 -10.02
N LYS A 214 8.47 2.30 -10.52
CA LYS A 214 8.66 1.97 -11.93
C LYS A 214 7.70 0.84 -12.31
N ARG A 215 6.96 1.01 -13.40
CA ARG A 215 6.01 -0.02 -13.83
C ARG A 215 6.13 -0.28 -15.32
N LYS A 216 6.47 -1.50 -15.68
CA LYS A 216 6.39 -1.97 -17.06
C LYS A 216 4.92 -2.08 -17.48
N VAL A 217 4.59 -1.55 -18.63
CA VAL A 217 3.25 -1.58 -19.24
C VAL A 217 3.38 -1.95 -20.71
N GLU A 218 2.29 -2.41 -21.29
CA GLU A 218 2.14 -2.58 -22.73
C GLU A 218 1.15 -1.53 -23.24
N ILE A 219 1.55 -0.79 -24.27
CA ILE A 219 0.69 0.11 -25.00
C ILE A 219 0.12 -0.69 -26.16
N VAL A 220 -1.21 -0.82 -26.17
CA VAL A 220 -1.93 -1.54 -27.23
C VAL A 220 -2.60 -0.51 -28.15
N GLU A 221 -2.14 -0.46 -29.39
CA GLU A 221 -2.76 0.33 -30.45
C GLU A 221 -3.65 -0.57 -31.30
N LYS A 222 -4.92 -0.18 -31.47
CA LYS A 222 -5.88 -0.93 -32.27
C LYS A 222 -5.95 -0.35 -33.67
N PHE A 223 -5.65 -1.18 -34.66
CA PHE A 223 -5.76 -0.86 -36.08
C PHE A 223 -6.94 -1.64 -36.70
N THR A 224 -7.34 -1.26 -37.92
CA THR A 224 -8.45 -1.90 -38.65
C THR A 224 -8.23 -3.41 -38.86
N LEU A 225 -6.98 -3.84 -39.01
CA LEU A 225 -6.61 -5.24 -39.34
C LEU A 225 -5.78 -5.93 -38.26
N GLY A 226 -5.72 -5.38 -37.04
CA GLY A 226 -4.96 -5.99 -35.95
C GLY A 226 -4.63 -5.03 -34.82
N GLU A 227 -3.75 -5.50 -33.94
CA GLU A 227 -3.27 -4.71 -32.79
C GLU A 227 -1.75 -4.63 -32.84
N GLY A 228 -1.21 -3.43 -32.54
CA GLY A 228 0.21 -3.22 -32.27
C GLY A 228 0.44 -3.20 -30.75
N VAL A 229 1.45 -3.90 -30.27
CA VAL A 229 1.83 -3.89 -28.86
C VAL A 229 3.25 -3.36 -28.71
N SER A 230 3.41 -2.31 -27.93
CA SER A 230 4.68 -1.68 -27.66
C SER A 230 4.98 -1.69 -26.14
N PRO A 231 6.13 -2.20 -25.69
CA PRO A 231 6.52 -2.12 -24.29
C PRO A 231 6.87 -0.67 -23.91
N ALA A 232 6.42 -0.24 -22.75
CA ALA A 232 6.77 1.04 -22.15
C ALA A 232 7.02 0.89 -20.65
N THR A 233 7.63 1.89 -20.05
CA THR A 233 7.79 1.94 -18.57
C THR A 233 7.25 3.27 -18.08
N LEU A 234 6.26 3.20 -17.19
CA LEU A 234 5.84 4.35 -16.42
C LEU A 234 6.84 4.58 -15.29
N THR A 235 7.36 5.78 -15.19
CA THR A 235 8.33 6.20 -14.17
C THR A 235 7.84 7.49 -13.52
N TRP A 236 8.13 7.63 -12.23
CA TRP A 236 7.97 8.88 -11.54
C TRP A 236 9.24 9.72 -11.72
N ASP A 237 9.04 10.96 -12.09
CA ASP A 237 10.07 11.99 -12.20
C ASP A 237 9.55 13.31 -11.60
N LYS A 238 10.34 14.36 -11.70
CA LYS A 238 9.97 15.67 -11.17
C LYS A 238 8.68 16.22 -11.82
N GLU A 239 8.50 16.03 -13.14
CA GLU A 239 7.30 16.48 -13.86
C GLU A 239 6.04 15.78 -13.31
N ALA A 240 6.11 14.47 -13.12
CA ALA A 240 5.04 13.71 -12.52
C ALA A 240 4.74 14.18 -11.09
N MET A 241 5.76 14.31 -10.24
CA MET A 241 5.57 14.77 -8.86
C MET A 241 4.94 16.18 -8.80
N ASP A 242 5.43 17.12 -9.62
CA ASP A 242 4.89 18.48 -9.69
C ASP A 242 3.42 18.46 -10.15
N CYS A 243 3.08 17.65 -11.16
CA CYS A 243 1.71 17.52 -11.64
C CYS A 243 0.77 16.94 -10.58
N PHE A 244 1.15 15.85 -9.92
CA PHE A 244 0.32 15.25 -8.88
C PHE A 244 0.09 16.18 -7.68
N ARG A 245 1.04 17.09 -7.39
CA ARG A 245 0.98 18.07 -6.31
C ARG A 245 0.38 19.42 -6.71
N SER A 246 0.05 19.61 -7.98
CA SER A 246 -0.47 20.92 -8.47
C SER A 246 -1.91 21.22 -8.05
N GLN A 247 -2.66 20.26 -7.53
CA GLN A 247 -4.12 20.34 -7.34
C GLN A 247 -4.55 20.11 -5.90
N GLY A 248 -3.91 20.74 -4.95
CA GLY A 248 -4.20 20.56 -3.54
C GLY A 248 -3.13 19.75 -2.82
N LYS A 249 -3.45 19.27 -1.63
CA LYS A 249 -2.53 18.47 -0.83
C LYS A 249 -2.48 17.05 -1.39
N ALA A 250 -1.29 16.61 -1.79
CA ALA A 250 -1.08 15.30 -2.36
C ALA A 250 -0.05 14.49 -1.54
N HIS A 251 -0.42 13.27 -1.23
CA HIS A 251 0.43 12.27 -0.58
C HIS A 251 0.74 11.16 -1.58
N ILE A 252 2.02 10.89 -1.80
CA ILE A 252 2.48 9.94 -2.82
C ILE A 252 3.23 8.80 -2.12
N VAL A 253 2.69 7.59 -2.24
CA VAL A 253 3.25 6.36 -1.68
C VAL A 253 3.77 5.48 -2.81
N PHE A 254 5.08 5.22 -2.83
CA PHE A 254 5.68 4.33 -3.81
C PHE A 254 5.68 2.88 -3.35
N PHE A 255 5.24 1.98 -4.23
CA PHE A 255 5.19 0.56 -4.00
C PHE A 255 6.44 -0.15 -4.53
N GLY A 256 6.80 -1.28 -3.88
CA GLY A 256 7.87 -2.16 -4.34
C GLY A 256 9.28 -1.58 -4.17
N ILE A 257 9.50 -0.80 -3.13
CA ILE A 257 10.83 -0.25 -2.80
C ILE A 257 11.60 -1.31 -2.03
N ASN A 258 12.47 -2.05 -2.74
CA ASN A 258 13.19 -3.20 -2.19
C ASN A 258 14.72 -3.10 -2.31
N SER A 259 15.24 -1.91 -2.62
CA SER A 259 16.67 -1.60 -2.66
C SER A 259 16.96 -0.22 -2.09
N ALA A 260 18.17 -0.01 -1.59
CA ALA A 260 18.64 1.30 -1.13
C ALA A 260 18.62 2.36 -2.26
N ASP A 261 18.85 1.94 -3.51
CA ASP A 261 18.83 2.84 -4.67
C ASP A 261 17.40 3.32 -4.98
N ASP A 262 16.40 2.43 -4.93
CA ASP A 262 15.00 2.83 -5.11
C ASP A 262 14.51 3.69 -3.93
N PHE A 263 14.94 3.39 -2.70
CA PHE A 263 14.66 4.21 -1.53
C PHE A 263 15.22 5.64 -1.68
N ARG A 264 16.48 5.76 -2.10
CA ARG A 264 17.12 7.06 -2.37
C ARG A 264 16.37 7.82 -3.47
N THR A 265 16.05 7.17 -4.58
CA THR A 265 15.26 7.77 -5.65
C THR A 265 13.90 8.27 -5.16
N ALA A 266 13.20 7.47 -4.36
CA ALA A 266 11.92 7.85 -3.76
C ALA A 266 12.05 9.06 -2.84
N SER A 267 13.12 9.10 -2.03
CA SER A 267 13.42 10.22 -1.12
C SER A 267 13.76 11.50 -1.88
N GLU A 268 14.56 11.41 -2.94
CA GLU A 268 14.94 12.55 -3.80
C GLU A 268 13.73 13.12 -4.56
N LEU A 269 12.79 12.27 -4.96
CA LEU A 269 11.50 12.68 -5.53
C LEU A 269 10.55 13.28 -4.48
N GLY A 270 10.86 13.15 -3.20
CA GLY A 270 10.04 13.64 -2.11
C GLY A 270 8.78 12.81 -1.88
N ALA A 271 8.86 11.50 -1.97
CA ALA A 271 7.76 10.61 -1.63
C ALA A 271 7.32 10.80 -0.16
N ASP A 272 6.02 10.68 0.11
CA ASP A 272 5.50 10.73 1.48
C ASP A 272 5.60 9.36 2.17
N GLY A 273 5.60 8.27 1.40
CA GLY A 273 5.77 6.92 1.92
C GLY A 273 6.39 5.96 0.91
N VAL A 274 7.02 4.92 1.43
CA VAL A 274 7.61 3.82 0.64
C VAL A 274 7.17 2.48 1.20
N MET A 275 6.64 1.62 0.35
CA MET A 275 6.20 0.29 0.74
C MET A 275 7.31 -0.74 0.44
N VAL A 276 7.79 -1.40 1.48
CA VAL A 276 8.93 -2.33 1.45
C VAL A 276 8.52 -3.74 1.85
N ASP A 277 9.14 -4.76 1.24
CA ASP A 277 8.91 -6.16 1.61
C ASP A 277 9.67 -6.56 2.88
N SER A 278 10.84 -5.96 3.15
CA SER A 278 11.65 -6.27 4.31
C SER A 278 12.03 -5.01 5.10
N PRO A 279 11.24 -4.64 6.13
CA PRO A 279 11.64 -3.60 7.09
C PRO A 279 12.99 -3.86 7.74
N ALA A 280 13.35 -5.13 7.98
CA ALA A 280 14.64 -5.50 8.56
C ALA A 280 15.83 -5.06 7.70
N LYS A 281 15.69 -5.08 6.37
CA LYS A 281 16.69 -4.55 5.44
C LYS A 281 16.57 -3.03 5.29
N ALA A 282 15.35 -2.53 5.11
CA ALA A 282 15.09 -1.13 4.82
C ALA A 282 15.57 -0.17 5.92
N LYS A 283 15.55 -0.58 7.19
CA LYS A 283 16.05 0.25 8.30
C LYS A 283 17.55 0.59 8.22
N THR A 284 18.28 -0.02 7.30
CA THR A 284 19.72 0.21 7.08
C THR A 284 20.03 1.07 5.85
N TRP A 285 19.03 1.53 5.13
CA TRP A 285 19.13 2.34 3.90
C TRP A 285 19.32 3.82 4.13
#